data_25106fee963d1eec7e9cc050585341f0
#
_entry.id   25106fee963d1eec7e9cc050585341f0
#
_cell.length_a   1.000
_cell.length_b   1.000
_cell.length_c   1.000
_cell.angle_alpha   90.00
_cell.angle_beta   90.00
_cell.angle_gamma   90.00
#
_symmetry.space_group_name_H-M   'P 1'
#
loop_
_entity.id
_entity.type
_entity.pdbx_description
1 polymer ?
#
loop_
_entity_poly.entity_id
_entity_poly.type
_entity_poly.pdbx_seq_one_letter_code
_entity_poly.pdbx_strand_id
1 'polypeptide(L)'
;MSPKTAHVQVLAPLTGVMVPIESVPDPVFAQKMVGDGFSIDPFDGTVFAPVSGEIVDLQNAHHALTIRTPEGIEILIHVGLETVSLEGRGFTPHVARGDKVAVGDKLITFDVDRVAREAKSLLTQVVVANMDAIASIRPETGMVVGGRSLAATIEPAAPKARASAGGGGEAFVGTVVIPNPTGLHARPAATLVALAKGFESDIKLASQGNTAN
;
A
#
# COMPACT_ATOMS: atom_id res chain seq x y z
N MET A 1 -30.84 15.69 -4.00
CA MET A 1 -30.31 14.70 -3.06
C MET A 1 -28.89 14.38 -3.51
N SER A 2 -27.89 14.84 -2.78
CA SER A 2 -26.49 14.50 -3.09
C SER A 2 -26.28 12.99 -2.92
N PRO A 3 -25.60 12.31 -3.83
CA PRO A 3 -25.29 10.90 -3.65
C PRO A 3 -24.47 10.75 -2.36
N LYS A 4 -24.96 9.90 -1.45
CA LYS A 4 -24.25 9.56 -0.23
C LYS A 4 -22.98 8.80 -0.66
N THR A 5 -21.84 9.45 -0.62
CA THR A 5 -20.55 8.81 -0.94
C THR A 5 -20.39 7.64 0.03
N ALA A 6 -20.37 6.42 -0.49
CA ALA A 6 -20.22 5.23 0.35
C ALA A 6 -18.80 5.22 0.89
N HIS A 7 -18.65 5.25 2.21
CA HIS A 7 -17.36 5.09 2.86
C HIS A 7 -16.83 3.66 2.66
N VAL A 8 -15.53 3.51 2.42
CA VAL A 8 -14.87 2.22 2.38
C VAL A 8 -14.34 1.89 3.77
N GLN A 9 -14.83 0.79 4.34
CA GLN A 9 -14.34 0.28 5.61
C GLN A 9 -13.11 -0.59 5.38
N VAL A 10 -12.04 -0.30 6.11
CA VAL A 10 -10.77 -1.05 6.07
C VAL A 10 -10.66 -1.83 7.37
N LEU A 11 -10.73 -3.15 7.30
CA LEU A 11 -10.50 -3.99 8.47
C LEU A 11 -9.02 -4.09 8.80
N ALA A 12 -8.69 -4.42 10.04
CA ALA A 12 -7.32 -4.68 10.44
C ALA A 12 -6.78 -5.91 9.72
N PRO A 13 -5.68 -5.81 8.97
CA PRO A 13 -5.09 -6.99 8.33
C PRO A 13 -4.38 -7.92 9.32
N LEU A 14 -4.04 -7.47 10.51
CA LEU A 14 -3.32 -8.20 11.54
C LEU A 14 -3.96 -7.98 12.90
N THR A 15 -3.79 -8.96 13.80
CA THR A 15 -4.08 -8.77 15.22
C THR A 15 -2.90 -8.05 15.87
N GLY A 16 -3.16 -6.95 16.58
CA GLY A 16 -2.10 -6.16 17.19
C GLY A 16 -2.57 -4.83 17.76
N VAL A 17 -1.63 -3.94 17.97
CA VAL A 17 -1.90 -2.57 18.45
C VAL A 17 -1.74 -1.59 17.28
N MET A 18 -2.74 -0.72 17.11
CA MET A 18 -2.70 0.37 16.13
C MET A 18 -1.63 1.39 16.51
N VAL A 19 -0.82 1.78 15.56
CA VAL A 19 0.24 2.78 15.71
C VAL A 19 0.04 3.86 14.65
N PRO A 20 0.05 5.15 15.02
CA PRO A 20 -0.02 6.23 14.04
C PRO A 20 1.11 6.12 13.02
N ILE A 21 0.82 6.38 11.75
CA ILE A 21 1.81 6.25 10.67
C ILE A 21 3.03 7.14 10.89
N GLU A 22 2.83 8.31 11.51
CA GLU A 22 3.86 9.28 11.84
C GLU A 22 4.85 8.78 12.91
N SER A 23 4.45 7.76 13.68
CA SER A 23 5.29 7.13 14.73
C SER A 23 6.16 6.00 14.21
N VAL A 24 6.02 5.62 12.93
CA VAL A 24 6.85 4.57 12.32
C VAL A 24 8.30 5.04 12.20
N PRO A 25 9.30 4.25 12.64
CA PRO A 25 10.72 4.66 12.62
C PRO A 25 11.34 4.49 11.22
N ASP A 26 10.62 4.93 10.20
CA ASP A 26 11.05 5.02 8.80
C ASP A 26 10.44 6.27 8.15
N PRO A 27 11.27 7.20 7.63
CA PRO A 27 10.80 8.47 7.08
C PRO A 27 9.89 8.31 5.86
N VAL A 28 10.02 7.23 5.09
CA VAL A 28 9.17 6.96 3.91
C VAL A 28 7.70 6.83 4.31
N PHE A 29 7.43 6.17 5.43
CA PHE A 29 6.09 6.03 5.98
C PHE A 29 5.69 7.19 6.88
N ALA A 30 6.56 7.58 7.82
CA ALA A 30 6.25 8.64 8.79
C ALA A 30 5.97 10.00 8.12
N GLN A 31 6.61 10.29 6.99
CA GLN A 31 6.37 11.50 6.20
C GLN A 31 5.33 11.31 5.08
N LYS A 32 4.63 10.15 5.07
CA LYS A 32 3.56 9.82 4.11
C LYS A 32 3.99 9.89 2.64
N MET A 33 5.28 9.60 2.36
CA MET A 33 5.82 9.69 1.00
C MET A 33 5.23 8.64 0.04
N VAL A 34 4.75 7.51 0.57
CA VAL A 34 4.10 6.41 -0.19
C VAL A 34 2.60 6.35 0.04
N GLY A 35 2.03 7.34 0.72
CA GLY A 35 0.61 7.41 1.03
C GLY A 35 0.34 7.61 2.51
N ASP A 36 -0.92 7.87 2.84
CA ASP A 36 -1.40 8.04 4.23
C ASP A 36 -2.12 6.78 4.72
N GLY A 37 -2.10 6.55 6.03
CA GLY A 37 -2.71 5.38 6.62
C GLY A 37 -2.36 5.18 8.09
N PHE A 38 -2.08 3.95 8.45
CA PHE A 38 -1.73 3.54 9.81
C PHE A 38 -0.71 2.40 9.80
N SER A 39 -0.19 2.08 10.96
CA SER A 39 0.62 0.89 11.19
C SER A 39 -0.02 0.01 12.26
N ILE A 40 0.36 -1.26 12.30
CA ILE A 40 0.00 -2.20 13.36
C ILE A 40 1.28 -2.82 13.89
N ASP A 41 1.42 -2.85 15.23
CA ASP A 41 2.42 -3.68 15.92
C ASP A 41 1.80 -5.05 16.14
N PRO A 42 2.21 -6.09 15.36
CA PRO A 42 1.48 -7.34 15.27
C PRO A 42 1.80 -8.30 16.43
N PHE A 43 0.78 -9.07 16.85
CA PHE A 43 0.92 -10.16 17.82
C PHE A 43 0.99 -11.53 17.16
N ASP A 44 0.58 -11.63 15.89
CA ASP A 44 0.61 -12.87 15.10
C ASP A 44 1.14 -12.62 13.69
N GLY A 45 1.37 -13.70 12.96
CA GLY A 45 1.99 -13.68 11.61
C GLY A 45 0.99 -13.93 10.48
N THR A 46 -0.31 -13.73 10.66
CA THR A 46 -1.29 -13.92 9.58
C THR A 46 -1.87 -12.61 9.10
N VAL A 47 -1.60 -12.28 7.85
CA VAL A 47 -2.12 -11.08 7.17
C VAL A 47 -3.41 -11.43 6.44
N PHE A 48 -4.49 -10.71 6.74
CA PHE A 48 -5.80 -10.84 6.11
C PHE A 48 -6.10 -9.66 5.18
N ALA A 49 -6.96 -9.89 4.18
CA ALA A 49 -7.43 -8.83 3.29
C ALA A 49 -8.26 -7.80 4.09
N PRO A 50 -7.80 -6.52 4.15
CA PRO A 50 -8.52 -5.47 4.86
C PRO A 50 -9.74 -4.98 4.10
N VAL A 51 -9.78 -5.21 2.80
CA VAL A 51 -10.84 -4.84 1.86
C VAL A 51 -11.01 -5.94 0.82
N SER A 52 -12.17 -5.97 0.15
CA SER A 52 -12.33 -6.79 -1.05
C SER A 52 -11.73 -6.06 -2.26
N GLY A 53 -11.14 -6.81 -3.20
CA GLY A 53 -10.53 -6.22 -4.38
C GLY A 53 -9.69 -7.20 -5.19
N GLU A 54 -8.77 -6.68 -5.97
CA GLU A 54 -7.83 -7.43 -6.79
C GLU A 54 -6.39 -7.18 -6.31
N ILE A 55 -5.58 -8.22 -6.23
CA ILE A 55 -4.15 -8.11 -5.94
C ILE A 55 -3.46 -7.54 -7.19
N VAL A 56 -3.14 -6.25 -7.17
CA VAL A 56 -2.50 -5.58 -8.31
C VAL A 56 -0.98 -5.65 -8.26
N ASP A 57 -0.43 -5.85 -7.09
CA ASP A 57 1.00 -6.09 -6.89
C ASP A 57 1.26 -7.05 -5.73
N LEU A 58 2.28 -7.89 -5.88
CA LEU A 58 2.86 -8.73 -4.85
C LEU A 58 4.37 -8.72 -5.05
N GLN A 59 5.10 -8.16 -4.10
CA GLN A 59 6.56 -8.04 -4.17
C GLN A 59 7.24 -9.42 -4.15
N ASN A 60 8.33 -9.58 -4.88
CA ASN A 60 9.04 -10.86 -5.02
C ASN A 60 9.50 -11.46 -3.68
N ALA A 61 9.81 -10.62 -2.69
CA ALA A 61 10.14 -11.05 -1.33
C ALA A 61 8.89 -11.28 -0.45
N HIS A 62 7.70 -11.25 -0.99
CA HIS A 62 6.40 -11.55 -0.37
C HIS A 62 6.08 -10.76 0.92
N HIS A 63 6.86 -9.71 1.22
CA HIS A 63 6.69 -8.88 2.41
C HIS A 63 5.70 -7.73 2.20
N ALA A 64 5.33 -7.46 0.95
CA ALA A 64 4.40 -6.39 0.63
C ALA A 64 3.50 -6.77 -0.55
N LEU A 65 2.26 -6.29 -0.51
CA LEU A 65 1.29 -6.42 -1.58
C LEU A 65 0.36 -5.21 -1.64
N THR A 66 -0.28 -5.01 -2.79
CA THR A 66 -1.28 -3.96 -3.01
C THR A 66 -2.59 -4.55 -3.47
N ILE A 67 -3.69 -4.15 -2.82
CA ILE A 67 -5.07 -4.49 -3.20
C ILE A 67 -5.71 -3.25 -3.81
N ARG A 68 -6.32 -3.39 -4.99
CA ARG A 68 -7.16 -2.36 -5.59
C ARG A 68 -8.62 -2.70 -5.35
N THR A 69 -9.35 -1.80 -4.68
CA THR A 69 -10.78 -1.95 -4.45
C THR A 69 -11.60 -1.69 -5.74
N PRO A 70 -12.89 -2.08 -5.78
CA PRO A 70 -13.76 -1.73 -6.90
C PRO A 70 -13.90 -0.22 -7.16
N GLU A 71 -13.72 0.60 -6.13
CA GLU A 71 -13.72 2.06 -6.20
C GLU A 71 -12.42 2.64 -6.78
N GLY A 72 -11.41 1.78 -7.02
CA GLY A 72 -10.10 2.15 -7.54
C GLY A 72 -9.10 2.62 -6.48
N ILE A 73 -9.39 2.43 -5.19
CA ILE A 73 -8.47 2.76 -4.09
C ILE A 73 -7.42 1.65 -4.00
N GLU A 74 -6.15 2.03 -3.93
CA GLU A 74 -5.03 1.10 -3.79
C GLU A 74 -4.50 1.10 -2.37
N ILE A 75 -4.63 -0.05 -1.70
CA ILE A 75 -4.18 -0.25 -0.32
C ILE A 75 -2.93 -1.11 -0.35
N LEU A 76 -1.79 -0.50 0.01
CA LEU A 76 -0.52 -1.18 0.22
C LEU A 76 -0.46 -1.71 1.65
N ILE A 77 -0.12 -2.99 1.79
CA ILE A 77 0.25 -3.62 3.06
C ILE A 77 1.73 -3.97 2.98
N HIS A 78 2.54 -3.46 3.91
CA HIS A 78 3.98 -3.70 3.98
C HIS A 78 4.33 -4.27 5.35
N VAL A 79 4.70 -5.55 5.39
CA VAL A 79 4.99 -6.29 6.62
C VAL A 79 6.40 -6.00 7.10
N GLY A 80 6.51 -5.40 8.28
CA GLY A 80 7.78 -5.06 8.90
C GLY A 80 8.53 -3.92 8.21
N LEU A 81 9.69 -3.57 8.73
CA LEU A 81 10.61 -2.60 8.15
C LEU A 81 11.90 -3.30 7.72
N GLU A 82 12.42 -2.94 6.54
CA GLU A 82 13.62 -3.51 5.91
C GLU A 82 13.52 -5.02 5.63
N THR A 83 12.32 -5.57 5.55
CA THR A 83 12.05 -7.00 5.32
C THR A 83 12.34 -7.45 3.89
N VAL A 84 12.55 -6.53 2.96
CA VAL A 84 13.05 -6.85 1.60
C VAL A 84 14.37 -7.61 1.63
N SER A 85 15.23 -7.36 2.62
CA SER A 85 16.53 -8.01 2.81
C SER A 85 16.42 -9.49 3.19
N LEU A 86 15.23 -9.93 3.64
CA LEU A 86 14.97 -11.33 3.93
C LEU A 86 14.77 -12.18 2.66
N GLU A 87 14.61 -11.53 1.49
CA GLU A 87 14.45 -12.21 0.19
C GLU A 87 13.35 -13.28 0.19
N GLY A 88 12.28 -13.05 0.93
CA GLY A 88 11.15 -13.96 1.08
C GLY A 88 11.28 -15.00 2.20
N ARG A 89 12.44 -15.09 2.84
CA ARG A 89 12.61 -16.02 3.96
C ARG A 89 11.70 -15.65 5.13
N GLY A 90 10.89 -16.61 5.56
CA GLY A 90 9.91 -16.43 6.61
C GLY A 90 8.57 -15.88 6.12
N PHE A 91 8.36 -15.70 4.81
CA PHE A 91 7.08 -15.29 4.22
C PHE A 91 6.50 -16.39 3.36
N THR A 92 5.20 -16.61 3.49
CA THR A 92 4.42 -17.54 2.65
C THR A 92 3.21 -16.81 2.10
N PRO A 93 3.17 -16.50 0.81
CA PRO A 93 1.99 -15.91 0.18
C PRO A 93 0.91 -16.97 -0.03
N HIS A 94 -0.35 -16.58 0.09
CA HIS A 94 -1.53 -17.41 -0.19
C HIS A 94 -2.31 -16.89 -1.41
N VAL A 95 -1.83 -15.80 -2.00
CA VAL A 95 -2.40 -15.13 -3.17
C VAL A 95 -1.31 -14.82 -4.18
N ALA A 96 -1.72 -14.59 -5.42
CA ALA A 96 -0.88 -14.13 -6.51
C ALA A 96 -1.42 -12.82 -7.09
N ARG A 97 -0.59 -12.13 -7.87
CA ARG A 97 -1.02 -10.97 -8.64
C ARG A 97 -2.13 -11.35 -9.61
N GLY A 98 -3.21 -10.57 -9.65
CA GLY A 98 -4.42 -10.80 -10.44
C GLY A 98 -5.51 -11.54 -9.69
N ASP A 99 -5.23 -12.11 -8.52
CA ASP A 99 -6.26 -12.78 -7.72
C ASP A 99 -7.27 -11.77 -7.17
N LYS A 100 -8.54 -12.19 -7.13
CA LYS A 100 -9.61 -11.46 -6.45
C LYS A 100 -9.75 -12.00 -5.05
N VAL A 101 -9.80 -11.08 -4.09
CA VAL A 101 -9.92 -11.40 -2.67
C VAL A 101 -11.16 -10.75 -2.07
N ALA A 102 -11.76 -11.44 -1.13
CA ALA A 102 -12.78 -10.90 -0.24
C ALA A 102 -12.13 -10.40 1.06
N VAL A 103 -12.77 -9.43 1.71
CA VAL A 103 -12.36 -8.98 3.04
C VAL A 103 -12.26 -10.17 4.00
N GLY A 104 -11.15 -10.30 4.73
CA GLY A 104 -10.88 -11.40 5.65
C GLY A 104 -10.20 -12.63 5.03
N ASP A 105 -10.00 -12.66 3.71
CA ASP A 105 -9.19 -13.72 3.08
C ASP A 105 -7.74 -13.64 3.55
N LYS A 106 -7.10 -14.81 3.68
CA LYS A 106 -5.69 -14.90 4.07
C LYS A 106 -4.79 -14.53 2.89
N LEU A 107 -3.91 -13.56 3.09
CA LEU A 107 -3.01 -13.03 2.05
C LEU A 107 -1.59 -13.55 2.18
N ILE A 108 -1.00 -13.39 3.36
CA ILE A 108 0.38 -13.77 3.66
C ILE A 108 0.41 -14.37 5.06
N THR A 109 1.24 -15.37 5.28
CA THR A 109 1.71 -15.73 6.63
C THR A 109 3.19 -15.49 6.74
N PHE A 110 3.65 -15.07 7.91
CA PHE A 110 5.07 -14.86 8.16
C PHE A 110 5.49 -15.40 9.53
N ASP A 111 6.74 -15.82 9.60
CA ASP A 111 7.39 -16.27 10.84
C ASP A 111 7.76 -15.04 11.67
N VAL A 112 6.93 -14.75 12.68
CA VAL A 112 7.09 -13.58 13.56
C VAL A 112 8.45 -13.56 14.25
N ASP A 113 8.90 -14.71 14.74
CA ASP A 113 10.18 -14.82 15.45
C ASP A 113 11.37 -14.55 14.53
N ARG A 114 11.31 -15.04 13.30
CA ARG A 114 12.35 -14.79 12.30
C ARG A 114 12.37 -13.32 11.90
N VAL A 115 11.22 -12.77 11.53
CA VAL A 115 11.14 -11.37 11.11
C VAL A 115 11.55 -10.43 12.24
N ALA A 116 11.18 -10.74 13.49
CA ALA A 116 11.59 -9.95 14.66
C ALA A 116 13.12 -9.93 14.87
N ARG A 117 13.80 -11.03 14.54
CA ARG A 117 15.26 -11.14 14.68
C ARG A 117 16.06 -10.54 13.52
N GLU A 118 15.53 -10.66 12.30
CA GLU A 118 16.30 -10.35 11.07
C GLU A 118 15.89 -9.00 10.44
N ALA A 119 14.72 -8.46 10.76
CA ALA A 119 14.24 -7.18 10.26
C ALA A 119 14.45 -6.05 11.27
N LYS A 120 14.33 -4.80 10.81
CA LYS A 120 14.43 -3.63 11.68
C LYS A 120 13.26 -3.51 12.66
N SER A 121 12.05 -3.92 12.26
CA SER A 121 10.82 -3.86 13.06
C SER A 121 9.75 -4.76 12.47
N LEU A 122 8.83 -5.25 13.33
CA LEU A 122 7.60 -5.93 12.92
C LEU A 122 6.49 -4.98 12.51
N LEU A 123 6.58 -3.68 12.80
CA LEU A 123 5.56 -2.70 12.47
C LEU A 123 5.13 -2.83 11.01
N THR A 124 3.86 -3.16 10.82
CA THR A 124 3.27 -3.41 9.49
C THR A 124 2.45 -2.21 9.07
N GLN A 125 2.78 -1.63 7.94
CA GLN A 125 2.14 -0.41 7.43
C GLN A 125 1.00 -0.77 6.50
N VAL A 126 -0.11 -0.04 6.64
CA VAL A 126 -1.29 -0.11 5.78
C VAL A 126 -1.59 1.29 5.29
N VAL A 127 -1.32 1.56 4.03
CA VAL A 127 -1.43 2.91 3.48
C VAL A 127 -2.21 2.91 2.17
N VAL A 128 -2.92 4.01 1.92
CA VAL A 128 -3.51 4.28 0.61
C VAL A 128 -2.41 4.84 -0.29
N ALA A 129 -2.04 4.09 -1.33
CA ALA A 129 -0.93 4.46 -2.20
C ALA A 129 -1.31 5.54 -3.23
N ASN A 130 -2.56 5.58 -3.67
CA ASN A 130 -3.09 6.55 -4.62
C ASN A 130 -3.98 7.59 -3.94
N MET A 131 -3.37 8.53 -3.25
CA MET A 131 -4.05 9.54 -2.41
C MET A 131 -5.04 10.44 -3.16
N ASP A 132 -4.92 10.54 -4.48
CA ASP A 132 -5.87 11.27 -5.34
C ASP A 132 -7.23 10.56 -5.50
N ALA A 133 -7.31 9.27 -5.16
CA ALA A 133 -8.54 8.49 -5.16
C ALA A 133 -9.40 8.72 -3.90
N ILE A 134 -8.87 9.38 -2.88
CA ILE A 134 -9.55 9.58 -1.60
C ILE A 134 -9.62 11.05 -1.19
N ALA A 135 -10.68 11.41 -0.45
CA ALA A 135 -10.82 12.71 0.20
C ALA A 135 -10.18 12.69 1.60
N SER A 136 -10.31 11.58 2.32
CA SER A 136 -9.74 11.42 3.66
C SER A 136 -9.62 9.96 4.05
N ILE A 137 -8.71 9.68 4.99
CA ILE A 137 -8.63 8.43 5.74
C ILE A 137 -8.66 8.74 7.24
N ARG A 138 -9.42 7.94 8.00
CA ARG A 138 -9.55 8.08 9.46
C ARG A 138 -9.20 6.75 10.10
N PRO A 139 -7.97 6.57 10.59
CA PRO A 139 -7.57 5.39 11.34
C PRO A 139 -8.25 5.33 12.72
N GLU A 140 -8.54 4.11 13.16
CA GLU A 140 -8.91 3.80 14.54
C GLU A 140 -7.65 3.73 15.43
N THR A 141 -7.86 3.53 16.73
CA THR A 141 -6.78 3.42 17.73
C THR A 141 -7.01 2.23 18.65
N GLY A 142 -5.95 1.79 19.34
CA GLY A 142 -6.04 0.71 20.32
C GLY A 142 -5.77 -0.67 19.74
N MET A 143 -6.27 -1.70 20.37
CA MET A 143 -6.07 -3.09 19.98
C MET A 143 -7.10 -3.51 18.94
N VAL A 144 -6.63 -4.24 17.91
CA VAL A 144 -7.45 -4.75 16.80
C VAL A 144 -7.23 -6.23 16.61
N VAL A 145 -8.24 -6.89 16.03
CA VAL A 145 -8.22 -8.32 15.65
C VAL A 145 -8.24 -8.42 14.13
N GLY A 146 -7.23 -9.09 13.58
CA GLY A 146 -7.05 -9.28 12.14
C GLY A 146 -8.27 -9.90 11.46
N GLY A 147 -8.67 -9.35 10.31
CA GLY A 147 -9.83 -9.77 9.54
C GLY A 147 -11.20 -9.48 10.18
N ARG A 148 -11.26 -8.78 11.33
CA ARG A 148 -12.51 -8.56 12.07
C ARG A 148 -12.73 -7.12 12.53
N SER A 149 -11.73 -6.49 13.15
CA SER A 149 -11.87 -5.13 13.69
C SER A 149 -11.80 -4.10 12.59
N LEU A 150 -12.64 -3.07 12.67
CA LEU A 150 -12.46 -1.85 11.86
C LEU A 150 -11.12 -1.21 12.25
N ALA A 151 -10.29 -0.89 11.25
CA ALA A 151 -9.00 -0.23 11.44
C ALA A 151 -8.98 1.18 10.86
N ALA A 152 -9.73 1.42 9.79
CA ALA A 152 -9.89 2.76 9.25
C ALA A 152 -11.18 2.90 8.43
N THR A 153 -11.60 4.14 8.25
CA THR A 153 -12.67 4.52 7.31
C THR A 153 -12.10 5.46 6.27
N ILE A 154 -12.29 5.13 4.99
CA ILE A 154 -11.86 5.94 3.85
C ILE A 154 -13.06 6.61 3.23
N GLU A 155 -12.95 7.89 2.97
CA GLU A 155 -13.88 8.66 2.16
C GLU A 155 -13.30 8.76 0.74
N PRO A 156 -13.93 8.12 -0.27
CA PRO A 156 -13.46 8.22 -1.64
C PRO A 156 -13.56 9.68 -2.13
N ALA A 157 -12.61 10.07 -2.99
CA ALA A 157 -12.70 11.36 -3.67
C ALA A 157 -13.97 11.41 -4.53
N ALA A 158 -14.60 12.59 -4.61
CA ALA A 158 -15.69 12.77 -5.56
C ALA A 158 -15.18 12.41 -6.98
N PRO A 159 -15.99 11.71 -7.81
CA PRO A 159 -15.58 11.40 -9.17
C PRO A 159 -15.13 12.68 -9.86
N LYS A 160 -13.85 12.84 -10.11
CA LYS A 160 -13.37 13.88 -11.01
C LYS A 160 -14.04 13.59 -12.36
N ALA A 161 -14.91 14.47 -12.83
CA ALA A 161 -15.36 14.42 -14.20
C ALA A 161 -14.09 14.22 -15.04
N ARG A 162 -14.02 13.13 -15.80
CA ARG A 162 -12.88 12.85 -16.67
C ARG A 162 -12.65 14.11 -17.48
N ALA A 163 -11.64 14.87 -17.11
CA ALA A 163 -11.12 15.91 -17.97
C ALA A 163 -10.69 15.15 -19.24
N SER A 164 -11.42 15.38 -20.31
CA SER A 164 -11.04 14.90 -21.63
C SER A 164 -9.58 15.32 -21.83
N ALA A 165 -8.71 14.35 -22.07
CA ALA A 165 -7.33 14.56 -22.41
C ALA A 165 -7.27 15.44 -23.68
N GLY A 166 -7.21 16.74 -23.48
CA GLY A 166 -7.09 17.77 -24.49
C GLY A 166 -5.96 18.71 -24.06
N GLY A 167 -4.75 18.24 -24.16
CA GLY A 167 -3.54 19.02 -23.99
C GLY A 167 -2.49 18.47 -24.94
N GLY A 168 -2.40 19.03 -26.16
CA GLY A 168 -1.33 18.73 -27.12
C GLY A 168 -0.02 19.34 -26.66
N GLY A 169 0.62 18.72 -25.66
CA GLY A 169 2.01 18.93 -25.32
C GLY A 169 2.85 17.79 -25.89
N GLU A 170 4.06 18.09 -26.36
CA GLU A 170 5.02 17.06 -26.78
C GLU A 170 5.32 16.14 -25.58
N ALA A 171 5.06 14.82 -25.74
CA ALA A 171 5.41 13.84 -24.73
C ALA A 171 6.88 13.44 -24.91
N PHE A 172 7.69 13.67 -23.88
CA PHE A 172 9.05 13.13 -23.82
C PHE A 172 9.01 11.74 -23.19
N VAL A 173 9.58 10.76 -23.89
CA VAL A 173 9.69 9.38 -23.40
C VAL A 173 11.16 9.05 -23.19
N GLY A 174 11.52 8.66 -21.99
CA GLY A 174 12.85 8.19 -21.62
C GLY A 174 12.80 6.81 -21.00
N THR A 175 13.79 5.97 -21.26
CA THR A 175 13.91 4.64 -20.63
C THR A 175 15.04 4.65 -19.63
N VAL A 176 14.78 4.21 -18.41
CA VAL A 176 15.77 4.06 -17.35
C VAL A 176 15.84 2.59 -16.94
N VAL A 177 17.05 2.05 -16.92
CA VAL A 177 17.29 0.70 -16.40
C VAL A 177 17.60 0.79 -14.92
N ILE A 178 16.82 0.08 -14.11
CA ILE A 178 17.05 -0.03 -12.66
C ILE A 178 17.88 -1.29 -12.41
N PRO A 179 19.17 -1.16 -12.03
CA PRO A 179 20.09 -2.30 -12.00
C PRO A 179 19.92 -3.23 -10.79
N ASN A 180 19.07 -2.89 -9.82
CA ASN A 180 18.88 -3.71 -8.64
C ASN A 180 17.89 -4.87 -8.89
N PRO A 181 18.15 -6.08 -8.39
CA PRO A 181 17.32 -7.26 -8.63
C PRO A 181 15.87 -7.12 -8.12
N THR A 182 15.66 -6.31 -7.09
CA THR A 182 14.34 -6.07 -6.46
C THR A 182 13.52 -4.97 -7.14
N GLY A 183 14.07 -4.32 -8.18
CA GLY A 183 13.38 -3.25 -8.91
C GLY A 183 13.18 -1.98 -8.07
N LEU A 184 12.14 -1.23 -8.41
CA LEU A 184 11.77 -0.01 -7.70
C LEU A 184 10.89 -0.35 -6.50
N HIS A 185 11.48 -0.47 -5.30
CA HIS A 185 10.75 -0.69 -4.05
C HIS A 185 10.44 0.64 -3.33
N ALA A 186 9.71 0.59 -2.21
CA ALA A 186 9.10 1.75 -1.54
C ALA A 186 10.03 2.98 -1.38
N ARG A 187 11.28 2.80 -0.92
CA ARG A 187 12.20 3.94 -0.68
C ARG A 187 12.65 4.64 -1.96
N PRO A 188 13.20 3.95 -3.00
CA PRO A 188 13.51 4.58 -4.28
C PRO A 188 12.28 5.13 -5.01
N ALA A 189 11.12 4.45 -4.92
CA ALA A 189 9.89 4.92 -5.51
C ALA A 189 9.43 6.24 -4.87
N ALA A 190 9.47 6.34 -3.54
CA ALA A 190 9.12 7.56 -2.82
C ALA A 190 10.04 8.74 -3.18
N THR A 191 11.35 8.49 -3.32
CA THR A 191 12.30 9.52 -3.77
C THR A 191 11.96 10.02 -5.19
N LEU A 192 11.61 9.11 -6.08
CA LEU A 192 11.23 9.44 -7.46
C LEU A 192 9.92 10.25 -7.49
N VAL A 193 8.92 9.85 -6.70
CA VAL A 193 7.65 10.60 -6.55
C VAL A 193 7.91 12.01 -5.98
N ALA A 194 8.78 12.13 -4.97
CA ALA A 194 9.13 13.42 -4.39
C ALA A 194 9.80 14.35 -5.42
N LEU A 195 10.67 13.80 -6.27
CA LEU A 195 11.29 14.54 -7.37
C LEU A 195 10.25 14.93 -8.44
N ALA A 196 9.37 14.01 -8.82
CA ALA A 196 8.32 14.24 -9.82
C ALA A 196 7.36 15.37 -9.42
N LYS A 197 7.00 15.47 -8.13
CA LYS A 197 6.15 16.56 -7.59
C LYS A 197 6.74 17.97 -7.76
N GLY A 198 8.04 18.08 -8.05
CA GLY A 198 8.70 19.36 -8.36
C GLY A 198 8.47 19.88 -9.80
N PHE A 199 7.79 19.12 -10.64
CA PHE A 199 7.51 19.50 -12.04
C PHE A 199 6.02 19.81 -12.23
N GLU A 200 5.70 20.79 -13.06
CA GLU A 200 4.32 21.14 -13.46
C GLU A 200 3.79 20.28 -14.62
N SER A 201 4.33 19.08 -14.80
CA SER A 201 4.02 18.16 -15.91
C SER A 201 3.47 16.84 -15.40
N ASP A 202 2.59 16.22 -16.18
CA ASP A 202 2.15 14.85 -15.92
C ASP A 202 3.31 13.87 -16.19
N ILE A 203 3.81 13.23 -15.12
CA ILE A 203 4.89 12.25 -15.22
C ILE A 203 4.30 10.86 -15.05
N LYS A 204 4.42 10.02 -16.09
CA LYS A 204 3.97 8.63 -16.08
C LYS A 204 5.16 7.71 -16.11
N LEU A 205 5.16 6.73 -15.21
CA LEU A 205 6.12 5.64 -15.18
C LEU A 205 5.47 4.35 -15.68
N ALA A 206 6.11 3.68 -16.63
CA ALA A 206 5.66 2.39 -17.11
C ALA A 206 6.76 1.35 -16.93
N SER A 207 6.41 0.18 -16.42
CA SER A 207 7.31 -0.97 -16.33
C SER A 207 6.52 -2.25 -16.59
N GLN A 208 7.01 -3.10 -17.50
CA GLN A 208 6.42 -4.40 -17.83
C GLN A 208 4.90 -4.36 -18.09
N GLY A 209 4.43 -3.30 -18.77
CA GLY A 209 3.02 -3.12 -19.10
C GLY A 209 2.16 -2.47 -18.01
N ASN A 210 2.73 -2.12 -16.85
CA ASN A 210 2.07 -1.33 -15.82
C ASN A 210 2.46 0.13 -15.94
N THR A 211 1.50 1.02 -15.72
CA THR A 211 1.71 2.48 -15.73
C THR A 211 1.27 3.06 -14.39
N ALA A 212 2.11 3.86 -13.78
CA ALA A 212 1.81 4.69 -12.61
C ALA A 212 1.94 6.17 -12.98
N ASN A 213 1.11 7.01 -12.38
CA ASN A 213 1.08 8.46 -12.59
C ASN A 213 1.48 9.17 -11.30
#